data_8afe2858b573dc5dd82676c3ac5c170b
#
_entry.id   8afe2858b573dc5dd82676c3ac5c170b
#
_cell.length_a   1.000
_cell.length_b   1.000
_cell.length_c   1.000
_cell.angle_alpha   90.00
_cell.angle_beta   90.00
_cell.angle_gamma   90.00
#
_symmetry.space_group_name_H-M   'P 1'
#
loop_
_entity.id
_entity.type
_entity.pdbx_description
1 polymer ?
#
loop_
_entity_poly.entity_id
_entity_poly.type
_entity_poly.pdbx_seq_one_letter_code
_entity_poly.pdbx_strand_id
1 'polypeptide(L)'
;MAIVECSPAILEAAGKTLDTEGPVYMVNMVRYRDLADYRGKSEFPPCSGREAYFQRYAPAFNNVARGEDYGLFWVGNVRGVLVGAEGENWDDIVIVRYASFATLRRILESPAYEAQAAPHRRAALADWRFIVTTQPAQMRNTRTEA
;
A
#
# COMPACT_ATOMS: atom_id res chain seq x y z
N MET A 1 -3.86 -10.52 15.46
CA MET A 1 -2.44 -10.26 15.17
C MET A 1 -2.31 -9.28 14.01
N ALA A 2 -1.49 -8.27 14.15
CA ALA A 2 -1.26 -7.29 13.10
C ALA A 2 -0.48 -7.90 11.93
N ILE A 3 -0.89 -7.56 10.71
CA ILE A 3 -0.23 -8.02 9.50
C ILE A 3 0.24 -6.78 8.75
N VAL A 4 1.56 -6.60 8.66
CA VAL A 4 2.12 -5.39 8.06
C VAL A 4 3.31 -5.69 7.14
N GLU A 5 3.44 -6.96 6.69
CA GLU A 5 4.53 -7.36 5.82
C GLU A 5 4.00 -7.99 4.53
N CYS A 6 4.71 -7.70 3.45
CA CYS A 6 4.52 -8.35 2.16
C CYS A 6 5.85 -8.97 1.77
N SER A 7 6.00 -10.27 1.98
CA SER A 7 7.28 -10.94 1.79
C SER A 7 7.62 -11.13 0.31
N PRO A 8 8.91 -11.20 -0.04
CA PRO A 8 9.32 -11.52 -1.42
C PRO A 8 8.76 -12.86 -1.91
N ALA A 9 8.62 -13.84 -1.01
CA ALA A 9 8.07 -15.15 -1.37
C ALA A 9 6.61 -15.06 -1.80
N ILE A 10 5.83 -14.21 -1.12
CA ILE A 10 4.42 -13.99 -1.48
C ILE A 10 4.33 -13.30 -2.85
N LEU A 11 5.17 -12.30 -3.10
CA LEU A 11 5.21 -11.60 -4.38
C LEU A 11 5.59 -12.55 -5.52
N GLU A 12 6.57 -13.41 -5.30
CA GLU A 12 6.98 -14.38 -6.31
C GLU A 12 5.87 -15.38 -6.61
N ALA A 13 5.24 -15.92 -5.58
CA ALA A 13 4.14 -16.88 -5.75
C ALA A 13 2.97 -16.24 -6.50
N ALA A 14 2.61 -15.01 -6.15
CA ALA A 14 1.54 -14.27 -6.83
C ALA A 14 1.89 -14.03 -8.30
N GLY A 15 3.14 -13.69 -8.60
CA GLY A 15 3.59 -13.47 -9.97
C GLY A 15 3.46 -14.70 -10.87
N LYS A 16 3.49 -15.89 -10.28
CA LYS A 16 3.33 -17.13 -11.04
C LYS A 16 1.87 -17.50 -11.30
N THR A 17 0.97 -17.04 -10.45
CA THR A 17 -0.44 -17.47 -10.51
C THR A 17 -1.38 -16.38 -11.03
N LEU A 18 -1.00 -15.12 -10.93
CA LEU A 18 -1.83 -14.01 -11.41
C LEU A 18 -1.59 -13.78 -12.90
N ASP A 19 -2.67 -13.81 -13.67
CA ASP A 19 -2.64 -13.48 -15.08
C ASP A 19 -2.89 -11.97 -15.22
N THR A 20 -1.85 -11.17 -14.93
CA THR A 20 -1.96 -9.71 -14.87
C THR A 20 -0.91 -9.05 -15.72
N GLU A 21 -1.08 -9.11 -17.05
CA GLU A 21 -0.17 -8.43 -17.97
C GLU A 21 -0.42 -6.92 -18.01
N GLY A 22 -1.67 -6.50 -17.81
CA GLY A 22 -2.06 -5.11 -17.83
C GLY A 22 -1.99 -4.45 -16.47
N PRO A 23 -2.60 -3.25 -16.35
CA PRO A 23 -2.56 -2.50 -15.09
C PRO A 23 -3.20 -3.25 -13.93
N VAL A 24 -2.59 -3.10 -12.76
CA VAL A 24 -3.14 -3.60 -11.50
C VAL A 24 -3.46 -2.40 -10.60
N TYR A 25 -4.52 -2.55 -9.83
CA TYR A 25 -4.97 -1.54 -8.87
C TYR A 25 -4.85 -2.16 -7.49
N MET A 26 -3.82 -1.75 -6.76
CA MET A 26 -3.53 -2.32 -5.46
C MET A 26 -4.35 -1.62 -4.40
N VAL A 27 -5.21 -2.38 -3.75
CA VAL A 27 -6.05 -1.85 -2.69
C VAL A 27 -5.33 -2.03 -1.37
N ASN A 28 -5.08 -0.91 -0.68
CA ASN A 28 -4.52 -0.89 0.66
C ASN A 28 -5.62 -0.55 1.64
N MET A 29 -5.94 -1.46 2.53
CA MET A 29 -6.76 -1.17 3.70
C MET A 29 -5.79 -1.00 4.85
N VAL A 30 -5.79 0.18 5.46
CA VAL A 30 -4.79 0.50 6.48
C VAL A 30 -5.46 0.95 7.78
N ARG A 31 -4.84 0.54 8.88
CA ARG A 31 -5.15 1.04 10.21
C ARG A 31 -3.84 1.54 10.80
N TYR A 32 -3.85 2.77 11.28
CA TYR A 32 -2.65 3.42 11.76
C TYR A 32 -2.45 3.19 13.25
N ARG A 33 -1.18 3.18 13.67
CA ARG A 33 -0.85 3.30 15.08
C ARG A 33 -1.17 4.72 15.53
N ASP A 34 -1.59 4.88 16.78
CA ASP A 34 -1.80 6.23 17.33
C ASP A 34 -0.47 7.00 17.34
N LEU A 35 0.59 6.34 17.77
CA LEU A 35 1.94 6.86 17.73
C LEU A 35 2.80 5.92 16.89
N ALA A 36 3.50 6.47 15.90
CA ALA A 36 4.39 5.69 15.05
C ALA A 36 5.45 5.01 15.90
N ASP A 37 5.72 3.73 15.60
CA ASP A 37 6.65 2.93 16.37
C ASP A 37 7.90 2.63 15.54
N TYR A 38 8.96 3.40 15.77
CA TYR A 38 10.25 3.20 15.10
C TYR A 38 11.20 2.30 15.90
N ARG A 39 10.68 1.59 16.91
CA ARG A 39 11.43 0.60 17.68
C ARG A 39 12.68 1.17 18.32
N GLY A 40 12.56 2.37 18.91
CA GLY A 40 13.65 3.00 19.64
C GLY A 40 14.65 3.76 18.80
N LYS A 41 14.46 3.84 17.48
CA LYS A 41 15.33 4.66 16.63
C LYS A 41 14.98 6.13 16.81
N SER A 42 15.94 6.90 17.34
CA SER A 42 15.70 8.29 17.73
C SER A 42 15.87 9.30 16.60
N GLU A 43 16.38 8.88 15.44
CA GLU A 43 16.54 9.78 14.31
C GLU A 43 15.21 10.29 13.71
N PHE A 44 14.09 9.64 14.07
CA PHE A 44 12.78 10.05 13.59
C PHE A 44 12.00 10.69 14.73
N PRO A 45 11.68 12.00 14.62
CA PRO A 45 10.87 12.68 15.65
C PRO A 45 9.53 11.99 15.83
N PRO A 46 8.96 12.00 17.05
CA PRO A 46 7.65 11.41 17.30
C PRO A 46 6.59 12.00 16.39
N CYS A 47 5.68 11.15 15.91
CA CYS A 47 4.53 11.56 15.11
C CYS A 47 3.47 10.47 15.17
N SER A 48 2.26 10.79 14.69
CA SER A 48 1.21 9.78 14.59
C SER A 48 1.52 8.76 13.49
N GLY A 49 0.86 7.62 13.54
CA GLY A 49 0.98 6.64 12.47
C GLY A 49 0.52 7.21 11.13
N ARG A 50 -0.58 7.97 11.13
CA ARG A 50 -1.06 8.61 9.89
C ARG A 50 -0.02 9.57 9.32
N GLU A 51 0.61 10.38 10.15
CA GLU A 51 1.67 11.28 9.71
C GLU A 51 2.87 10.51 9.15
N ALA A 52 3.28 9.44 9.82
CA ALA A 52 4.37 8.61 9.32
C ALA A 52 4.04 8.02 7.95
N TYR A 53 2.79 7.62 7.73
CA TYR A 53 2.38 7.03 6.46
C TYR A 53 2.37 8.06 5.32
N PHE A 54 1.73 9.20 5.52
CA PHE A 54 1.56 10.18 4.45
C PHE A 54 2.72 11.15 4.32
N GLN A 55 3.40 11.48 5.39
CA GLN A 55 4.46 12.49 5.38
C GLN A 55 5.87 11.91 5.30
N ARG A 56 6.03 10.61 5.59
CA ARG A 56 7.34 9.96 5.54
C ARG A 56 7.37 8.78 4.59
N TYR A 57 6.44 7.84 4.73
CA TYR A 57 6.40 6.65 3.86
C TYR A 57 6.09 7.06 2.42
N ALA A 58 5.04 7.83 2.18
CA ALA A 58 4.64 8.18 0.82
C ALA A 58 5.74 8.93 0.05
N PRO A 59 6.40 9.95 0.63
CA PRO A 59 7.52 10.58 -0.08
C PRO A 59 8.70 9.63 -0.32
N ALA A 60 9.01 8.77 0.64
CA ALA A 60 10.10 7.79 0.47
C ALA A 60 9.75 6.79 -0.63
N PHE A 61 8.49 6.33 -0.68
CA PHE A 61 8.01 5.45 -1.73
C PHE A 61 8.14 6.12 -3.10
N ASN A 62 7.70 7.37 -3.22
CA ASN A 62 7.78 8.11 -4.47
C ASN A 62 9.22 8.27 -4.94
N ASN A 63 10.13 8.47 -4.01
CA ASN A 63 11.55 8.57 -4.33
C ASN A 63 12.10 7.24 -4.87
N VAL A 64 11.76 6.13 -4.22
CA VAL A 64 12.19 4.79 -4.64
C VAL A 64 11.58 4.41 -5.98
N ALA A 65 10.33 4.77 -6.22
CA ALA A 65 9.57 4.40 -7.40
C ALA A 65 9.78 5.37 -8.58
N ARG A 66 10.66 6.33 -8.44
CA ARG A 66 10.89 7.33 -9.48
C ARG A 66 11.23 6.67 -10.81
N GLY A 67 10.55 7.10 -11.88
CA GLY A 67 10.73 6.54 -13.22
C GLY A 67 9.82 5.37 -13.54
N GLU A 68 9.12 4.81 -12.57
CA GLU A 68 8.15 3.74 -12.83
C GLU A 68 6.78 4.32 -13.18
N ASP A 69 6.00 3.55 -13.94
CA ASP A 69 4.66 3.96 -14.34
C ASP A 69 3.66 3.51 -13.26
N TYR A 70 3.34 4.43 -12.38
CA TYR A 70 2.37 4.20 -11.29
C TYR A 70 1.76 5.52 -10.88
N GLY A 71 0.66 5.47 -10.15
CA GLY A 71 0.06 6.68 -9.62
C GLY A 71 -1.08 6.38 -8.65
N LEU A 72 -1.35 7.36 -7.82
CA LEU A 72 -2.48 7.28 -6.89
C LEU A 72 -3.78 7.28 -7.70
N PHE A 73 -4.63 6.29 -7.44
CA PHE A 73 -5.91 6.15 -8.12
C PHE A 73 -7.06 6.69 -7.28
N TRP A 74 -7.07 6.39 -5.98
CA TRP A 74 -8.15 6.81 -5.10
C TRP A 74 -7.73 6.70 -3.64
N VAL A 75 -8.17 7.66 -2.83
CA VAL A 75 -8.01 7.62 -1.36
C VAL A 75 -9.36 7.90 -0.74
N GLY A 76 -9.77 7.07 0.20
CA GLY A 76 -10.98 7.29 0.96
C GLY A 76 -10.74 7.10 2.44
N ASN A 77 -11.33 7.98 3.26
CA ASN A 77 -11.34 7.78 4.70
C ASN A 77 -12.49 6.84 5.03
N VAL A 78 -12.19 5.76 5.75
CA VAL A 78 -13.24 4.81 6.15
C VAL A 78 -14.07 5.45 7.25
N ARG A 79 -15.40 5.47 7.05
CA ARG A 79 -16.33 6.07 8.00
C ARG A 79 -17.05 5.00 8.83
N GLY A 80 -16.95 3.75 8.44
CA GLY A 80 -17.55 2.65 9.18
C GLY A 80 -17.50 1.36 8.38
N VAL A 81 -17.51 0.24 9.08
CA VAL A 81 -17.60 -1.10 8.50
C VAL A 81 -18.99 -1.61 8.78
N LEU A 82 -19.84 -1.68 7.75
CA LEU A 82 -21.23 -2.11 7.92
C LEU A 82 -21.37 -3.63 7.97
N VAL A 83 -20.49 -4.32 7.24
CA VAL A 83 -20.44 -5.78 7.25
C VAL A 83 -18.97 -6.17 7.38
N GLY A 84 -18.63 -6.86 8.45
CA GLY A 84 -17.27 -7.30 8.73
C GLY A 84 -17.24 -8.11 10.03
N ALA A 85 -16.05 -8.46 10.47
CA ALA A 85 -15.89 -9.17 11.73
C ALA A 85 -16.15 -8.22 12.90
N GLU A 86 -16.53 -8.78 14.05
CA GLU A 86 -16.72 -7.98 15.25
C GLU A 86 -15.43 -7.25 15.62
N GLY A 87 -15.53 -5.94 15.85
CA GLY A 87 -14.38 -5.12 16.18
C GLY A 87 -13.48 -4.75 15.01
N GLU A 88 -13.83 -5.18 13.82
CA GLU A 88 -13.05 -4.83 12.63
C GLU A 88 -13.18 -3.34 12.33
N ASN A 89 -12.03 -2.65 12.21
CA ASN A 89 -12.02 -1.24 11.85
C ASN A 89 -10.81 -0.94 10.99
N TRP A 90 -11.00 0.01 10.07
CA TRP A 90 -9.97 0.50 9.16
C TRP A 90 -10.03 2.02 9.12
N ASP A 91 -8.89 2.64 8.90
CA ASP A 91 -8.83 4.11 8.86
C ASP A 91 -8.99 4.63 7.44
N ASP A 92 -8.26 4.07 6.50
CA ASP A 92 -8.28 4.54 5.12
C ASP A 92 -8.21 3.37 4.13
N ILE A 93 -8.72 3.63 2.94
CA ILE A 93 -8.47 2.79 1.76
C ILE A 93 -7.69 3.63 0.77
N VAL A 94 -6.54 3.12 0.34
CA VAL A 94 -5.66 3.79 -0.62
C VAL A 94 -5.47 2.85 -1.80
N ILE A 95 -5.84 3.30 -2.99
CA ILE A 95 -5.71 2.49 -4.20
C ILE A 95 -4.65 3.13 -5.09
N VAL A 96 -3.62 2.36 -5.41
CA VAL A 96 -2.52 2.79 -6.27
C VAL A 96 -2.52 1.93 -7.52
N ARG A 97 -2.50 2.58 -8.68
CA ARG A 97 -2.38 1.90 -9.96
C ARG A 97 -0.92 1.72 -10.32
N TYR A 98 -0.60 0.53 -10.82
CA TYR A 98 0.71 0.23 -11.39
C TYR A 98 0.50 -0.29 -12.82
N ALA A 99 1.41 0.02 -13.72
CA ALA A 99 1.29 -0.39 -15.13
C ALA A 99 1.18 -1.91 -15.28
N SER A 100 1.76 -2.66 -14.35
CA SER A 100 1.69 -4.12 -14.31
C SER A 100 2.06 -4.61 -12.92
N PHE A 101 1.78 -5.88 -12.66
CA PHE A 101 2.24 -6.49 -11.40
C PHE A 101 3.77 -6.53 -11.35
N ALA A 102 4.44 -6.69 -12.49
CA ALA A 102 5.90 -6.64 -12.54
C ALA A 102 6.45 -5.27 -12.11
N THR A 103 5.75 -4.19 -12.46
CA THR A 103 6.14 -2.84 -12.02
C THR A 103 6.10 -2.75 -10.49
N LEU A 104 5.03 -3.24 -9.88
CA LEU A 104 4.91 -3.27 -8.42
C LEU A 104 6.07 -4.05 -7.80
N ARG A 105 6.37 -5.23 -8.35
CA ARG A 105 7.44 -6.08 -7.82
C ARG A 105 8.80 -5.39 -7.89
N ARG A 106 9.10 -4.73 -9.01
CA ARG A 106 10.38 -4.01 -9.13
C ARG A 106 10.56 -2.99 -8.03
N ILE A 107 9.49 -2.28 -7.68
CA ILE A 107 9.54 -1.27 -6.61
C ILE A 107 9.72 -1.95 -5.26
N LEU A 108 8.82 -2.86 -4.91
CA LEU A 108 8.81 -3.47 -3.58
C LEU A 108 10.02 -4.36 -3.30
N GLU A 109 10.58 -4.98 -4.35
CA GLU A 109 11.72 -5.88 -4.20
C GLU A 109 13.05 -5.15 -4.30
N SER A 110 13.05 -3.84 -4.58
CA SER A 110 14.32 -3.09 -4.65
C SER A 110 14.92 -2.93 -3.26
N PRO A 111 16.27 -3.01 -3.15
CA PRO A 111 16.92 -2.74 -1.87
C PRO A 111 16.62 -1.35 -1.32
N ALA A 112 16.42 -0.36 -2.19
CA ALA A 112 16.09 0.99 -1.78
C ALA A 112 14.75 1.06 -1.07
N TYR A 113 13.74 0.28 -1.51
CA TYR A 113 12.45 0.24 -0.84
C TYR A 113 12.59 -0.24 0.60
N GLU A 114 13.31 -1.34 0.82
CA GLU A 114 13.50 -1.88 2.17
C GLU A 114 14.29 -0.91 3.04
N ALA A 115 15.28 -0.23 2.48
CA ALA A 115 16.12 0.68 3.25
C ALA A 115 15.43 2.02 3.56
N GLN A 116 14.65 2.58 2.62
CA GLN A 116 14.18 3.95 2.71
C GLN A 116 12.68 4.07 3.01
N ALA A 117 11.87 3.14 2.56
CA ALA A 117 10.41 3.26 2.66
C ALA A 117 9.80 2.31 3.69
N ALA A 118 10.15 1.04 3.63
CA ALA A 118 9.53 0.03 4.48
C ALA A 118 9.60 0.34 5.98
N PRO A 119 10.69 0.92 6.52
CA PRO A 119 10.72 1.26 7.95
C PRO A 119 9.60 2.22 8.36
N HIS A 120 9.24 3.16 7.50
CA HIS A 120 8.15 4.10 7.79
C HIS A 120 6.78 3.42 7.74
N ARG A 121 6.57 2.49 6.80
CA ARG A 121 5.35 1.71 6.74
C ARG A 121 5.19 0.88 8.03
N ARG A 122 6.25 0.19 8.45
CA ARG A 122 6.21 -0.62 9.67
C ARG A 122 5.94 0.23 10.92
N ALA A 123 6.51 1.42 10.96
CA ALA A 123 6.29 2.34 12.08
C ALA A 123 4.85 2.87 12.09
N ALA A 124 4.27 3.08 10.91
CA ALA A 124 2.98 3.74 10.74
C ALA A 124 1.79 2.82 11.00
N LEU A 125 1.86 1.57 10.53
CA LEU A 125 0.68 0.71 10.40
C LEU A 125 0.51 -0.22 11.59
N ALA A 126 -0.72 -0.22 12.15
CA ALA A 126 -1.13 -1.21 13.13
C ALA A 126 -1.63 -2.48 12.44
N ASP A 127 -2.25 -2.34 11.26
CA ASP A 127 -2.72 -3.48 10.48
C ASP A 127 -2.82 -3.06 9.02
N TRP A 128 -2.78 -4.04 8.11
CA TRP A 128 -2.73 -3.78 6.68
C TRP A 128 -3.30 -4.95 5.90
N ARG A 129 -4.10 -4.63 4.88
CA ARG A 129 -4.46 -5.60 3.85
C ARG A 129 -4.06 -5.02 2.51
N PHE A 130 -3.41 -5.84 1.70
CA PHE A 130 -2.83 -5.43 0.42
C PHE A 130 -3.37 -6.37 -0.65
N ILE A 131 -4.29 -5.87 -1.48
CA ILE A 131 -5.12 -6.72 -2.33
C ILE A 131 -4.91 -6.33 -3.79
N VAL A 132 -4.60 -7.33 -4.64
CA VAL A 132 -4.41 -7.11 -6.07
C VAL A 132 -5.78 -7.10 -6.74
N THR A 133 -6.07 -6.04 -7.49
CA THR A 133 -7.29 -5.99 -8.31
C THR A 133 -6.96 -5.55 -9.73
N THR A 134 -7.83 -5.90 -10.65
CA THR A 134 -7.82 -5.38 -12.02
C THR A 134 -9.21 -4.85 -12.32
N GLN A 135 -9.31 -3.86 -13.24
CA GLN A 135 -10.60 -3.37 -13.65
C GLN A 135 -11.19 -4.27 -14.75
N PRO A 136 -12.44 -4.73 -14.59
CA PRO A 136 -13.11 -5.41 -15.69
C PRO A 136 -13.22 -4.49 -16.91
N ALA A 137 -13.17 -5.05 -18.12
CA ALA A 137 -13.19 -4.27 -19.36
C ALA A 137 -14.39 -3.33 -19.45
N GLN A 138 -15.57 -3.80 -19.05
CA GLN A 138 -16.79 -2.99 -19.11
C GLN A 138 -16.75 -1.78 -18.18
N MET A 139 -16.03 -1.88 -17.08
CA MET A 139 -15.91 -0.78 -16.12
C MET A 139 -14.87 0.23 -16.56
N ARG A 140 -13.83 -0.21 -17.29
CA ARG A 140 -12.83 0.70 -17.84
C ARG A 140 -13.45 1.68 -18.82
N ASN A 141 -14.37 1.21 -19.68
CA ASN A 141 -15.07 2.07 -20.64
C ASN A 141 -15.93 3.13 -19.93
N THR A 142 -16.61 2.74 -18.87
CA THR A 142 -17.42 3.67 -18.07
C THR A 142 -16.56 4.82 -17.53
N ARG A 143 -15.37 4.54 -17.05
CA ARG A 143 -14.47 5.58 -16.53
C ARG A 143 -14.02 6.54 -17.60
N THR A 144 -13.78 6.06 -18.80
CA THR A 144 -13.34 6.88 -19.93
C THR A 144 -14.38 7.92 -20.31
N GLU A 145 -15.65 7.59 -20.17
CA GLU A 145 -16.75 8.48 -20.53
C GLU A 145 -17.04 9.53 -19.47
N ALA A 146 -16.57 9.33 -18.24
CA ALA A 146 -16.75 10.29 -17.17
C ALA A 146 -15.75 11.48 -17.31
#